data_75e8a41a63c8c9d280edbee50aeae2fc
#
_entry.id   75e8a41a63c8c9d280edbee50aeae2fc
#
_cell.length_a   1.000
_cell.length_b   1.000
_cell.length_c   1.000
_cell.angle_alpha   90.00
_cell.angle_beta   90.00
_cell.angle_gamma   90.00
#
_symmetry.space_group_name_H-M   'P 1'
#
loop_
_entity.id
_entity.type
_entity.pdbx_description
1 polymer ?
#
loop_
_entity_poly.entity_id
_entity_poly.type
_entity_poly.pdbx_seq_one_letter_code
_entity_poly.pdbx_strand_id
1 'polypeptide(L)'
;MNGSVVITGGGTGGHLKVADAFIEELYNRGIGIIFIGSLNGHDKAWFQNDKRLKKAIFLDTKGVVNKKGLGKFLSLFNILSKALYCLNLYSKYNIKTVISVGGFSAAPATFASILKFGSNLYIHEQNSRMGKLNQLTAKFATEVFSSFDENSLVKDYPVSSEFFNYARVRDKVKTVAFFGGSQGAICINDFALKVAPKLQKMGINIIHQTGKNDFMRVKTKYEELGIKVDVFDFSKQIPLKMSTADFAVSRAGASTLWELCANSLPTFFIPYKYAASDHQYYNAKVLKDKGLCFLKREDELDEEYFFEAINSDIHKISIELISSINPNAISLIVNIILQNNKK
;
A
#
# COMPACT_ATOMS: atom_id res chain seq x y z
N MET A 1 8.18 14.36 24.87
CA MET A 1 9.36 14.36 23.96
C MET A 1 9.61 15.79 23.49
N ASN A 2 10.80 16.33 23.74
CA ASN A 2 11.17 17.70 23.26
C ASN A 2 11.72 17.70 21.82
N GLY A 3 11.47 16.69 20.99
CA GLY A 3 11.95 16.59 19.62
C GLY A 3 10.84 16.23 18.62
N SER A 4 11.08 16.53 17.35
CA SER A 4 10.18 16.11 16.27
C SER A 4 10.60 14.74 15.73
N VAL A 5 9.62 13.96 15.22
CA VAL A 5 9.84 12.70 14.50
C VAL A 5 9.90 12.99 13.00
N VAL A 6 10.83 12.37 12.30
CA VAL A 6 10.86 12.41 10.83
C VAL A 6 10.15 11.18 10.28
N ILE A 7 9.23 11.40 9.36
CA ILE A 7 8.64 10.36 8.51
C ILE A 7 9.17 10.54 7.10
N THR A 8 9.66 9.49 6.49
CA THR A 8 10.23 9.53 5.15
C THR A 8 9.85 8.32 4.32
N GLY A 9 9.68 8.54 3.04
CA GLY A 9 9.33 7.50 2.08
C GLY A 9 8.11 7.85 1.26
N GLY A 10 7.95 7.17 0.13
CA GLY A 10 6.89 7.49 -0.80
C GLY A 10 7.21 7.02 -2.22
N GLY A 11 6.94 7.91 -3.19
CA GLY A 11 7.06 7.61 -4.61
C GLY A 11 5.85 6.89 -5.20
N THR A 12 5.19 6.05 -4.43
CA THR A 12 3.95 5.34 -4.81
C THR A 12 2.85 5.54 -3.78
N GLY A 13 1.58 5.40 -4.20
CA GLY A 13 0.43 5.57 -3.30
C GLY A 13 0.44 4.63 -2.09
N GLY A 14 0.92 3.39 -2.25
CA GLY A 14 1.01 2.44 -1.14
C GLY A 14 1.91 2.93 0.00
N HIS A 15 3.11 3.40 -0.32
CA HIS A 15 4.01 3.97 0.69
C HIS A 15 3.42 5.21 1.35
N LEU A 16 2.75 6.06 0.58
CA LEU A 16 2.16 7.30 1.08
C LEU A 16 0.99 7.04 2.03
N LYS A 17 0.18 5.99 1.79
CA LYS A 17 -0.87 5.58 2.73
C LYS A 17 -0.31 5.18 4.10
N VAL A 18 0.80 4.42 4.12
CA VAL A 18 1.45 4.05 5.37
C VAL A 18 2.08 5.27 6.05
N ALA A 19 2.73 6.16 5.29
CA ALA A 19 3.24 7.42 5.83
C ALA A 19 2.12 8.26 6.46
N ASP A 20 0.95 8.33 5.80
CA ASP A 20 -0.22 9.04 6.29
C ASP A 20 -0.77 8.45 7.60
N ALA A 21 -0.82 7.13 7.72
CA ALA A 21 -1.21 6.46 8.95
C ALA A 21 -0.27 6.79 10.12
N PHE A 22 1.05 6.84 9.90
CA PHE A 22 2.02 7.29 10.90
C PHE A 22 1.85 8.77 11.25
N ILE A 23 1.59 9.64 10.25
CA ILE A 23 1.36 11.06 10.46
C ILE A 23 0.12 11.26 11.33
N GLU A 24 -0.98 10.60 11.01
CA GLU A 24 -2.23 10.70 11.76
C GLU A 24 -2.05 10.26 13.22
N GLU A 25 -1.48 9.09 13.45
CA GLU A 25 -1.29 8.54 14.79
C GLU A 25 -0.36 9.41 15.65
N LEU A 26 0.75 9.89 15.10
CA LEU A 26 1.67 10.78 15.82
C LEU A 26 1.07 12.16 16.08
N TYR A 27 0.30 12.70 15.14
CA TYR A 27 -0.42 13.96 15.28
C TYR A 27 -1.45 13.89 16.41
N ASN A 28 -2.25 12.83 16.47
CA ASN A 28 -3.25 12.59 17.50
C ASN A 28 -2.61 12.46 18.90
N ARG A 29 -1.34 12.08 18.98
CA ARG A 29 -0.54 12.05 20.22
C ARG A 29 0.17 13.37 20.55
N GLY A 30 -0.04 14.42 19.76
CA GLY A 30 0.59 15.74 19.96
C GLY A 30 2.08 15.77 19.65
N ILE A 31 2.59 14.82 18.85
CA ILE A 31 4.01 14.74 18.50
C ILE A 31 4.28 15.56 17.24
N GLY A 32 5.33 16.39 17.28
CA GLY A 32 5.72 17.19 16.13
C GLY A 32 6.32 16.33 15.01
N ILE A 33 5.86 16.50 13.79
CA ILE A 33 6.21 15.67 12.64
C ILE A 33 6.86 16.50 11.55
N ILE A 34 7.97 16.00 10.99
CA ILE A 34 8.59 16.52 9.77
C ILE A 34 8.50 15.40 8.72
N PHE A 35 7.88 15.71 7.58
CA PHE A 35 7.88 14.78 6.44
C PHE A 35 9.02 15.12 5.47
N ILE A 36 9.78 14.10 5.04
CA ILE A 36 10.81 14.22 4.02
C ILE A 36 10.51 13.26 2.89
N GLY A 37 10.16 13.78 1.72
CA GLY A 37 9.82 13.03 0.53
C GLY A 37 10.58 13.51 -0.71
N SER A 38 10.09 13.13 -1.91
CA SER A 38 10.67 13.49 -3.19
C SER A 38 9.81 14.48 -3.97
N LEU A 39 10.45 15.31 -4.80
CA LEU A 39 9.77 16.09 -5.85
C LEU A 39 9.33 15.20 -7.02
N ASN A 40 9.95 14.01 -7.16
CA ASN A 40 9.68 13.06 -8.22
C ASN A 40 8.80 11.92 -7.69
N GLY A 41 7.52 12.00 -7.95
CA GLY A 41 6.51 11.06 -7.45
C GLY A 41 5.27 11.80 -6.94
N HIS A 42 4.50 11.14 -6.10
CA HIS A 42 3.24 11.69 -5.58
C HIS A 42 3.39 12.39 -4.22
N ASP A 43 4.56 12.33 -3.60
CA ASP A 43 4.83 12.77 -2.22
C ASP A 43 4.42 14.22 -1.98
N LYS A 44 4.81 15.12 -2.91
CA LYS A 44 4.47 16.54 -2.82
C LYS A 44 2.96 16.78 -2.91
N ALA A 45 2.28 16.11 -3.84
CA ALA A 45 0.84 16.25 -4.02
C ALA A 45 0.05 15.81 -2.78
N TRP A 46 0.57 14.84 -2.02
CA TRP A 46 -0.04 14.33 -0.79
C TRP A 46 0.18 15.27 0.40
N PHE A 47 1.40 15.73 0.63
CA PHE A 47 1.78 16.28 1.92
C PHE A 47 2.23 17.75 1.93
N GLN A 48 2.29 18.45 0.77
CA GLN A 48 2.75 19.84 0.75
C GLN A 48 1.90 20.82 1.58
N ASN A 49 0.60 20.55 1.70
CA ASN A 49 -0.36 21.39 2.41
C ASN A 49 -0.95 20.71 3.66
N ASP A 50 -0.33 19.64 4.14
CA ASP A 50 -0.81 18.89 5.29
C ASP A 50 -0.55 19.66 6.59
N LYS A 51 -1.63 20.12 7.22
CA LYS A 51 -1.58 20.93 8.46
C LYS A 51 -1.15 20.15 9.69
N ARG A 52 -1.11 18.82 9.63
CA ARG A 52 -0.61 17.96 10.71
C ARG A 52 0.90 18.00 10.83
N LEU A 53 1.59 18.45 9.78
CA LEU A 53 3.05 18.49 9.71
C LEU A 53 3.58 19.84 10.19
N LYS A 54 4.60 19.82 11.06
CA LYS A 54 5.39 21.03 11.37
C LYS A 54 6.13 21.53 10.13
N LYS A 55 6.57 20.59 9.27
CA LYS A 55 7.26 20.89 8.03
C LYS A 55 7.18 19.72 7.05
N ALA A 56 6.95 20.01 5.76
CA ALA A 56 7.13 19.09 4.67
C ALA A 56 8.32 19.54 3.83
N ILE A 57 9.22 18.63 3.49
CA ILE A 57 10.45 18.89 2.73
C ILE A 57 10.49 17.90 1.56
N PHE A 58 10.67 18.41 0.36
CA PHE A 58 10.71 17.58 -0.85
C PHE A 58 12.05 17.75 -1.54
N LEU A 59 12.79 16.66 -1.67
CA LEU A 59 14.14 16.61 -2.24
C LEU A 59 14.05 16.16 -3.70
N ASP A 60 14.91 16.71 -4.55
CA ASP A 60 15.06 16.19 -5.92
C ASP A 60 15.85 14.88 -5.90
N THR A 61 15.12 13.78 -5.67
CA THR A 61 15.65 12.42 -5.66
C THR A 61 14.97 11.56 -6.70
N LYS A 62 15.73 10.69 -7.36
CA LYS A 62 15.24 9.74 -8.37
C LYS A 62 15.68 8.33 -8.02
N GLY A 63 14.87 7.34 -8.41
CA GLY A 63 15.21 5.93 -8.21
C GLY A 63 16.54 5.57 -8.89
N VAL A 64 17.30 4.69 -8.26
CA VAL A 64 18.61 4.21 -8.73
C VAL A 64 18.52 2.86 -9.42
N VAL A 65 17.47 2.08 -9.09
CA VAL A 65 17.38 0.64 -9.41
C VAL A 65 17.46 0.32 -10.91
N ASN A 66 16.92 1.20 -11.76
CA ASN A 66 16.89 0.97 -13.22
C ASN A 66 17.98 1.72 -13.98
N LYS A 67 18.99 2.28 -13.28
CA LYS A 67 20.09 3.01 -13.91
C LYS A 67 21.36 2.16 -13.99
N LYS A 68 22.14 2.34 -15.07
CA LYS A 68 23.41 1.65 -15.31
C LYS A 68 24.55 2.66 -15.44
N GLY A 69 25.79 2.22 -15.22
CA GLY A 69 27.00 3.00 -15.45
C GLY A 69 27.02 4.35 -14.75
N LEU A 70 27.41 5.39 -15.46
CA LEU A 70 27.57 6.77 -14.95
C LEU A 70 26.28 7.33 -14.34
N GLY A 71 25.12 6.99 -14.90
CA GLY A 71 23.83 7.45 -14.37
C GLY A 71 23.51 6.88 -12.96
N LYS A 72 23.98 5.68 -12.64
CA LYS A 72 23.89 5.09 -11.31
C LYS A 72 24.78 5.83 -10.32
N PHE A 73 26.03 6.11 -10.72
CA PHE A 73 26.99 6.83 -9.89
C PHE A 73 26.50 8.25 -9.54
N LEU A 74 26.02 9.02 -10.54
CA LEU A 74 25.45 10.35 -10.33
C LEU A 74 24.24 10.33 -9.40
N SER A 75 23.40 9.30 -9.49
CA SER A 75 22.24 9.16 -8.60
C SER A 75 22.64 8.85 -7.18
N LEU A 76 23.67 8.02 -6.96
CA LEU A 76 24.23 7.74 -5.63
C LEU A 76 24.85 9.00 -5.01
N PHE A 77 25.61 9.76 -5.79
CA PHE A 77 26.19 11.04 -5.35
C PHE A 77 25.09 12.05 -4.96
N ASN A 78 24.03 12.14 -5.75
CA ASN A 78 22.86 12.96 -5.43
C ASN A 78 22.21 12.53 -4.10
N ILE A 79 22.01 11.23 -3.87
CA ILE A 79 21.45 10.70 -2.61
C ILE A 79 22.37 11.08 -1.44
N LEU A 80 23.68 10.92 -1.56
CA LEU A 80 24.64 11.26 -0.52
C LEU A 80 24.61 12.76 -0.19
N SER A 81 24.61 13.63 -1.21
CA SER A 81 24.48 15.08 -1.03
C SER A 81 23.21 15.46 -0.28
N LYS A 82 22.07 14.82 -0.62
CA LYS A 82 20.79 15.05 0.07
C LYS A 82 20.77 14.44 1.47
N ALA A 83 21.52 13.37 1.72
CA ALA A 83 21.69 12.81 3.07
C ALA A 83 22.46 13.79 3.99
N LEU A 84 23.50 14.44 3.50
CA LEU A 84 24.22 15.49 4.23
C LEU A 84 23.30 16.69 4.56
N TYR A 85 22.44 17.07 3.62
CA TYR A 85 21.42 18.08 3.89
C TYR A 85 20.44 17.64 4.99
N CYS A 86 19.99 16.38 4.98
CA CYS A 86 19.14 15.82 6.03
C CYS A 86 19.87 15.77 7.38
N LEU A 87 21.16 15.50 7.45
CA LEU A 87 21.96 15.55 8.69
C LEU A 87 21.92 16.94 9.33
N ASN A 88 22.07 17.99 8.53
CA ASN A 88 21.97 19.37 9.03
C ASN A 88 20.54 19.66 9.54
N LEU A 89 19.52 19.18 8.86
CA LEU A 89 18.12 19.30 9.33
C LEU A 89 17.94 18.56 10.66
N TYR A 90 18.47 17.36 10.80
CA TYR A 90 18.35 16.56 12.03
C TYR A 90 19.01 17.25 13.22
N SER A 91 20.15 17.90 12.99
CA SER A 91 20.82 18.71 14.02
C SER A 91 19.98 19.95 14.37
N LYS A 92 19.49 20.69 13.37
CA LYS A 92 18.69 21.91 13.54
C LYS A 92 17.39 21.67 14.31
N TYR A 93 16.70 20.56 14.06
CA TYR A 93 15.40 20.24 14.67
C TYR A 93 15.50 19.20 15.79
N ASN A 94 16.69 18.88 16.25
CA ASN A 94 16.96 17.87 17.29
C ASN A 94 16.24 16.54 17.01
N ILE A 95 16.33 16.04 15.76
CA ILE A 95 15.70 14.78 15.34
C ILE A 95 16.49 13.62 15.92
N LYS A 96 15.80 12.78 16.68
CA LYS A 96 16.33 11.52 17.22
C LYS A 96 15.59 10.28 16.69
N THR A 97 14.50 10.47 16.00
CA THR A 97 13.64 9.38 15.52
C THR A 97 13.30 9.58 14.06
N VAL A 98 13.61 8.58 13.26
CA VAL A 98 13.30 8.55 11.83
C VAL A 98 12.51 7.29 11.52
N ILE A 99 11.35 7.43 10.91
CA ILE A 99 10.48 6.35 10.44
C ILE A 99 10.53 6.32 8.92
N SER A 100 11.10 5.27 8.35
CA SER A 100 11.16 5.05 6.91
C SER A 100 10.05 4.09 6.49
N VAL A 101 9.17 4.53 5.61
CA VAL A 101 8.16 3.65 4.99
C VAL A 101 8.66 3.07 3.64
N GLY A 102 9.94 3.28 3.30
CA GLY A 102 10.54 2.75 2.09
C GLY A 102 10.26 3.58 0.83
N GLY A 103 10.57 3.00 -0.32
CA GLY A 103 10.54 3.69 -1.59
C GLY A 103 11.83 4.50 -1.85
N PHE A 104 12.01 4.95 -3.09
CA PHE A 104 13.23 5.68 -3.48
C PHE A 104 13.39 7.04 -2.79
N SER A 105 12.27 7.66 -2.42
CA SER A 105 12.25 8.97 -1.76
C SER A 105 12.77 8.94 -0.31
N ALA A 106 12.75 7.77 0.34
CA ALA A 106 13.25 7.61 1.70
C ALA A 106 14.78 7.63 1.80
N ALA A 107 15.51 7.32 0.73
CA ALA A 107 16.95 7.03 0.80
C ALA A 107 17.77 8.13 1.49
N PRO A 108 17.66 9.44 1.16
CA PRO A 108 18.48 10.46 1.81
C PRO A 108 18.26 10.56 3.32
N ALA A 109 17.02 10.58 3.74
CA ALA A 109 16.66 10.71 5.16
C ALA A 109 17.03 9.45 5.96
N THR A 110 16.86 8.26 5.37
CA THR A 110 17.27 6.99 5.98
C THR A 110 18.79 6.92 6.17
N PHE A 111 19.59 7.27 5.14
CA PHE A 111 21.05 7.31 5.28
C PHE A 111 21.52 8.38 6.28
N ALA A 112 20.87 9.54 6.31
CA ALA A 112 21.16 10.55 7.31
C ALA A 112 20.94 10.05 8.74
N SER A 113 19.89 9.26 8.98
CA SER A 113 19.63 8.63 10.28
C SER A 113 20.73 7.66 10.69
N ILE A 114 21.20 6.84 9.75
CA ILE A 114 22.31 5.89 10.00
C ILE A 114 23.62 6.61 10.35
N LEU A 115 23.88 7.73 9.68
CA LEU A 115 25.11 8.51 9.88
C LEU A 115 25.07 9.39 11.15
N LYS A 116 23.87 9.67 11.67
CA LYS A 116 23.71 10.53 12.84
C LYS A 116 23.79 9.72 14.13
N PHE A 117 24.84 9.96 14.92
CA PHE A 117 24.95 9.37 16.26
C PHE A 117 23.74 9.71 17.16
N GLY A 118 23.18 8.72 17.83
CA GLY A 118 22.02 8.89 18.71
C GLY A 118 20.69 9.08 17.98
N SER A 119 20.61 8.74 16.68
CA SER A 119 19.38 8.68 15.92
C SER A 119 18.87 7.23 15.84
N ASN A 120 17.60 7.00 16.12
CA ASN A 120 16.92 5.73 15.99
C ASN A 120 16.21 5.65 14.64
N LEU A 121 16.54 4.65 13.85
CA LEU A 121 15.89 4.35 12.57
C LEU A 121 14.87 3.23 12.75
N TYR A 122 13.64 3.48 12.36
CA TYR A 122 12.58 2.49 12.27
C TYR A 122 12.18 2.33 10.80
N ILE A 123 11.98 1.09 10.37
CA ILE A 123 11.60 0.78 9.00
C ILE A 123 10.26 0.05 9.01
N HIS A 124 9.32 0.47 8.19
CA HIS A 124 8.14 -0.30 7.86
C HIS A 124 8.27 -0.87 6.44
N GLU A 125 8.45 -2.19 6.36
CA GLU A 125 8.44 -2.90 5.07
C GLU A 125 7.01 -3.32 4.73
N GLN A 126 6.57 -2.93 3.55
CA GLN A 126 5.18 -3.11 3.15
C GLN A 126 4.93 -4.41 2.40
N ASN A 127 5.95 -4.97 1.76
CA ASN A 127 5.82 -6.11 0.86
C ASN A 127 6.48 -7.36 1.43
N SER A 128 6.01 -8.52 1.01
CA SER A 128 6.62 -9.81 1.32
C SER A 128 8.04 -9.96 0.76
N ARG A 129 8.37 -9.23 -0.29
CA ARG A 129 9.73 -9.09 -0.83
C ARG A 129 10.26 -7.73 -0.47
N MET A 130 11.20 -7.72 0.49
CA MET A 130 11.78 -6.48 1.01
C MET A 130 12.39 -5.62 -0.10
N GLY A 131 12.08 -4.34 -0.10
CA GLY A 131 12.62 -3.38 -1.06
C GLY A 131 14.12 -3.17 -0.91
N LYS A 132 14.84 -2.88 -2.01
CA LYS A 132 16.31 -2.78 -2.00
C LYS A 132 16.87 -1.77 -1.00
N LEU A 133 16.22 -0.64 -0.77
CA LEU A 133 16.64 0.33 0.24
C LEU A 133 16.56 -0.31 1.64
N ASN A 134 15.44 -0.92 1.96
CA ASN A 134 15.23 -1.56 3.25
C ASN A 134 16.19 -2.73 3.47
N GLN A 135 16.48 -3.55 2.43
CA GLN A 135 17.51 -4.61 2.50
C GLN A 135 18.89 -4.06 2.91
N LEU A 136 19.28 -2.90 2.36
CA LEU A 136 20.57 -2.28 2.66
C LEU A 136 20.61 -1.65 4.06
N THR A 137 19.49 -1.17 4.56
CA THR A 137 19.43 -0.33 5.76
C THR A 137 18.85 -1.04 6.99
N ALA A 138 18.18 -2.18 6.83
CA ALA A 138 17.55 -2.94 7.90
C ALA A 138 18.53 -3.31 9.03
N LYS A 139 19.78 -3.66 8.71
CA LYS A 139 20.81 -4.00 9.70
C LYS A 139 21.24 -2.83 10.60
N PHE A 140 20.89 -1.61 10.23
CA PHE A 140 21.15 -0.39 11.01
C PHE A 140 19.88 0.14 11.69
N ALA A 141 18.73 -0.48 11.43
CA ALA A 141 17.48 -0.07 12.04
C ALA A 141 17.41 -0.52 13.49
N THR A 142 16.78 0.30 14.33
CA THR A 142 16.41 -0.08 15.69
C THR A 142 15.35 -1.18 15.68
N GLU A 143 14.42 -1.09 14.72
CA GLU A 143 13.39 -2.10 14.51
C GLU A 143 12.89 -2.07 13.05
N VAL A 144 12.50 -3.25 12.54
CA VAL A 144 11.85 -3.41 11.23
C VAL A 144 10.48 -4.04 11.44
N PHE A 145 9.43 -3.31 11.06
CA PHE A 145 8.05 -3.79 11.11
C PHE A 145 7.64 -4.30 9.73
N SER A 146 7.02 -5.47 9.69
CA SER A 146 6.48 -6.03 8.44
C SER A 146 5.36 -7.02 8.72
N SER A 147 4.29 -6.94 7.94
CA SER A 147 3.16 -7.88 8.03
C SER A 147 3.43 -9.23 7.34
N PHE A 148 4.59 -9.37 6.74
CA PHE A 148 5.02 -10.59 6.05
C PHE A 148 6.24 -11.27 6.71
N ASP A 149 6.77 -10.70 7.79
CA ASP A 149 7.89 -11.27 8.53
C ASP A 149 7.38 -11.80 9.88
N GLU A 150 7.55 -13.10 10.10
CA GLU A 150 7.12 -13.74 11.34
C GLU A 150 7.95 -13.33 12.56
N ASN A 151 9.10 -12.72 12.36
CA ASN A 151 9.94 -12.18 13.42
C ASN A 151 9.60 -10.74 13.78
N SER A 152 8.73 -10.06 13.00
CA SER A 152 8.31 -8.70 13.30
C SER A 152 7.55 -8.61 14.63
N LEU A 153 7.87 -7.61 15.45
CA LEU A 153 7.18 -7.35 16.72
C LEU A 153 5.70 -7.02 16.53
N VAL A 154 5.35 -6.40 15.40
CA VAL A 154 3.97 -6.16 14.98
C VAL A 154 3.82 -6.70 13.56
N LYS A 155 2.96 -7.71 13.41
CA LYS A 155 2.70 -8.40 12.15
C LYS A 155 1.48 -7.88 11.40
N ASP A 156 0.84 -6.85 11.94
CA ASP A 156 -0.32 -6.23 11.34
C ASP A 156 0.05 -5.05 10.45
N TYR A 157 -0.65 -4.91 9.33
CA TYR A 157 -0.45 -3.80 8.40
C TYR A 157 -1.25 -2.57 8.85
N PRO A 158 -0.70 -1.35 8.79
CA PRO A 158 -1.43 -0.13 9.09
C PRO A 158 -2.48 0.16 8.01
N VAL A 159 -3.74 -0.12 8.31
CA VAL A 159 -4.90 0.17 7.45
C VAL A 159 -5.76 1.21 8.12
N SER A 160 -6.32 2.14 7.33
CA SER A 160 -7.28 3.14 7.86
C SER A 160 -8.49 2.47 8.51
N SER A 161 -8.94 3.02 9.63
CA SER A 161 -10.10 2.54 10.39
C SER A 161 -11.39 2.46 9.56
N GLU A 162 -11.51 3.29 8.50
CA GLU A 162 -12.68 3.27 7.62
C GLU A 162 -12.91 1.90 6.98
N PHE A 163 -11.86 1.15 6.62
CA PHE A 163 -12.02 -0.18 6.02
C PHE A 163 -12.60 -1.19 7.02
N PHE A 164 -12.22 -1.09 8.29
CA PHE A 164 -12.79 -1.91 9.37
C PHE A 164 -14.22 -1.50 9.70
N ASN A 165 -14.52 -0.20 9.71
CA ASN A 165 -15.87 0.32 10.01
C ASN A 165 -16.92 -0.14 8.98
N TYR A 166 -16.50 -0.39 7.75
CA TYR A 166 -17.33 -0.90 6.67
C TYR A 166 -17.18 -2.41 6.44
N ALA A 167 -16.48 -3.12 7.33
CA ALA A 167 -16.34 -4.57 7.22
C ALA A 167 -17.67 -5.29 7.47
N ARG A 168 -17.91 -6.35 6.72
CA ARG A 168 -19.02 -7.27 6.95
C ARG A 168 -18.65 -8.68 6.49
N VAL A 169 -19.26 -9.68 7.09
CA VAL A 169 -19.16 -11.06 6.60
C VAL A 169 -20.02 -11.24 5.35
N ARG A 170 -19.51 -11.98 4.38
CA ARG A 170 -20.16 -12.30 3.10
C ARG A 170 -20.53 -13.78 3.06
N ASP A 171 -21.75 -14.08 2.61
CA ASP A 171 -22.25 -15.45 2.51
C ASP A 171 -22.27 -15.95 1.08
N LYS A 172 -22.79 -15.12 0.15
CA LYS A 172 -22.97 -15.46 -1.26
C LYS A 172 -22.60 -14.27 -2.13
N VAL A 173 -22.09 -14.55 -3.32
CA VAL A 173 -21.73 -13.52 -4.29
C VAL A 173 -22.98 -13.04 -5.03
N LYS A 174 -23.40 -11.80 -4.75
CA LYS A 174 -24.43 -11.06 -5.48
C LYS A 174 -23.85 -9.85 -6.21
N THR A 175 -22.69 -9.39 -5.80
CA THR A 175 -21.98 -8.25 -6.38
C THR A 175 -20.49 -8.53 -6.45
N VAL A 176 -19.90 -8.44 -7.64
CA VAL A 176 -18.47 -8.54 -7.87
C VAL A 176 -17.91 -7.15 -8.14
N ALA A 177 -16.82 -6.78 -7.43
CA ALA A 177 -16.11 -5.54 -7.66
C ALA A 177 -14.78 -5.79 -8.37
N PHE A 178 -14.48 -5.02 -9.41
CA PHE A 178 -13.20 -5.01 -10.11
C PHE A 178 -12.45 -3.73 -9.75
N PHE A 179 -11.28 -3.85 -9.11
CA PHE A 179 -10.48 -2.72 -8.65
C PHE A 179 -9.14 -2.64 -9.41
N GLY A 180 -9.10 -1.82 -10.47
CA GLY A 180 -7.88 -1.53 -11.21
C GLY A 180 -6.93 -0.54 -10.50
N GLY A 181 -7.38 0.08 -9.40
CA GLY A 181 -6.68 1.16 -8.72
C GLY A 181 -6.81 2.51 -9.46
N SER A 182 -6.24 3.58 -8.89
CA SER A 182 -6.35 4.94 -9.43
C SER A 182 -5.68 5.13 -10.80
N GLN A 183 -4.65 4.35 -11.11
CA GLN A 183 -3.96 4.36 -12.41
C GLN A 183 -4.65 3.47 -13.45
N GLY A 184 -5.52 2.57 -12.98
CA GLY A 184 -6.14 1.55 -13.80
C GLY A 184 -5.24 0.32 -14.02
N ALA A 185 -5.88 -0.77 -14.44
CA ALA A 185 -5.21 -2.02 -14.78
C ALA A 185 -5.92 -2.63 -15.99
N ILE A 186 -5.37 -2.41 -17.20
CA ILE A 186 -5.98 -2.85 -18.46
C ILE A 186 -6.35 -4.35 -18.42
N CYS A 187 -5.46 -5.20 -17.90
CA CYS A 187 -5.72 -6.62 -17.76
C CYS A 187 -6.97 -6.91 -16.90
N ILE A 188 -7.17 -6.19 -15.78
CA ILE A 188 -8.38 -6.34 -14.94
C ILE A 188 -9.60 -5.80 -15.68
N ASN A 189 -9.47 -4.67 -16.38
CA ASN A 189 -10.56 -4.07 -17.13
C ASN A 189 -11.02 -4.99 -18.26
N ASP A 190 -10.10 -5.60 -19.02
CA ASP A 190 -10.40 -6.53 -20.08
C ASP A 190 -11.01 -7.83 -19.53
N PHE A 191 -10.48 -8.33 -18.41
CA PHE A 191 -11.05 -9.49 -17.74
C PHE A 191 -12.48 -9.23 -17.24
N ALA A 192 -12.73 -8.06 -16.66
CA ALA A 192 -14.06 -7.65 -16.22
C ALA A 192 -15.07 -7.63 -17.39
N LEU A 193 -14.70 -7.03 -18.51
CA LEU A 193 -15.52 -7.00 -19.72
C LEU A 193 -15.80 -8.41 -20.29
N LYS A 194 -14.81 -9.30 -20.22
CA LYS A 194 -14.92 -10.68 -20.69
C LYS A 194 -15.91 -11.50 -19.88
N VAL A 195 -15.89 -11.38 -18.54
CA VAL A 195 -16.76 -12.18 -17.65
C VAL A 195 -18.13 -11.55 -17.42
N ALA A 196 -18.30 -10.25 -17.72
CA ALA A 196 -19.51 -9.49 -17.43
C ALA A 196 -20.82 -10.09 -18.02
N PRO A 197 -20.86 -10.58 -19.28
CA PRO A 197 -22.07 -11.18 -19.83
C PRO A 197 -22.54 -12.42 -19.04
N LYS A 198 -21.61 -13.23 -18.54
CA LYS A 198 -21.93 -14.41 -17.73
C LYS A 198 -22.35 -14.02 -16.32
N LEU A 199 -21.70 -13.02 -15.71
CA LEU A 199 -22.13 -12.45 -14.41
C LEU A 199 -23.55 -11.91 -14.49
N GLN A 200 -23.89 -11.16 -15.55
CA GLN A 200 -25.24 -10.64 -15.76
C GLN A 200 -26.28 -11.77 -15.88
N LYS A 201 -25.97 -12.83 -16.64
CA LYS A 201 -26.86 -14.01 -16.75
C LYS A 201 -27.07 -14.72 -15.41
N MET A 202 -26.09 -14.66 -14.50
CA MET A 202 -26.19 -15.19 -13.13
C MET A 202 -26.91 -14.23 -12.16
N GLY A 203 -27.33 -13.04 -12.62
CA GLY A 203 -27.96 -12.02 -11.78
C GLY A 203 -26.98 -11.35 -10.82
N ILE A 204 -25.68 -11.39 -11.11
CA ILE A 204 -24.62 -10.80 -10.28
C ILE A 204 -24.35 -9.36 -10.74
N ASN A 205 -24.43 -8.41 -9.82
CA ASN A 205 -24.11 -7.00 -10.08
C ASN A 205 -22.59 -6.78 -10.21
N ILE A 206 -22.23 -5.72 -10.91
CA ILE A 206 -20.83 -5.37 -11.16
C ILE A 206 -20.55 -3.95 -10.66
N ILE A 207 -19.47 -3.80 -9.91
CA ILE A 207 -18.83 -2.52 -9.54
C ILE A 207 -17.47 -2.51 -10.24
N HIS A 208 -17.08 -1.42 -10.93
CA HIS A 208 -15.83 -1.41 -11.66
C HIS A 208 -15.08 -0.09 -11.55
N GLN A 209 -13.93 -0.10 -10.88
CA GLN A 209 -12.95 0.98 -10.88
C GLN A 209 -11.95 0.76 -12.00
N THR A 210 -12.06 1.52 -13.07
CA THR A 210 -11.25 1.35 -14.28
C THR A 210 -9.92 2.10 -14.26
N GLY A 211 -9.79 3.14 -13.41
CA GLY A 211 -8.74 4.15 -13.52
C GLY A 211 -9.04 5.18 -14.63
N LYS A 212 -8.42 6.36 -14.50
CA LYS A 212 -8.72 7.51 -15.39
C LYS A 212 -8.46 7.24 -16.86
N ASN A 213 -7.37 6.54 -17.17
CA ASN A 213 -6.90 6.40 -18.55
C ASN A 213 -7.79 5.49 -19.41
N ASP A 214 -8.54 4.59 -18.79
CA ASP A 214 -9.30 3.55 -19.50
C ASP A 214 -10.82 3.66 -19.28
N PHE A 215 -11.26 4.64 -18.51
CA PHE A 215 -12.66 4.81 -18.10
C PHE A 215 -13.62 4.87 -19.29
N MET A 216 -13.33 5.72 -20.27
CA MET A 216 -14.24 5.91 -21.42
C MET A 216 -14.37 4.64 -22.25
N ARG A 217 -13.25 3.95 -22.54
CA ARG A 217 -13.28 2.68 -23.29
C ARG A 217 -14.13 1.63 -22.59
N VAL A 218 -13.92 1.43 -21.30
CA VAL A 218 -14.63 0.41 -20.52
C VAL A 218 -16.12 0.76 -20.38
N LYS A 219 -16.44 2.03 -20.12
CA LYS A 219 -17.83 2.50 -20.03
C LYS A 219 -18.58 2.23 -21.32
N THR A 220 -18.03 2.66 -22.48
CA THR A 220 -18.62 2.43 -23.80
C THR A 220 -18.83 0.94 -24.07
N LYS A 221 -17.86 0.09 -23.68
CA LYS A 221 -18.00 -1.37 -23.87
C LYS A 221 -19.14 -1.97 -23.05
N TYR A 222 -19.37 -1.53 -21.81
CA TYR A 222 -20.54 -1.96 -21.04
C TYR A 222 -21.86 -1.49 -21.66
N GLU A 223 -21.91 -0.27 -22.21
CA GLU A 223 -23.08 0.27 -22.93
C GLU A 223 -23.38 -0.57 -24.20
N GLU A 224 -22.35 -0.89 -25.00
CA GLU A 224 -22.47 -1.76 -26.19
C GLU A 224 -22.98 -3.18 -25.84
N LEU A 225 -22.56 -3.71 -24.70
CA LEU A 225 -23.00 -5.03 -24.20
C LEU A 225 -24.41 -4.98 -23.56
N GLY A 226 -24.99 -3.81 -23.36
CA GLY A 226 -26.27 -3.64 -22.65
C GLY A 226 -26.23 -4.05 -21.18
N ILE A 227 -25.05 -3.96 -20.53
CA ILE A 227 -24.83 -4.37 -19.14
C ILE A 227 -24.84 -3.16 -18.22
N LYS A 228 -25.71 -3.17 -17.21
CA LYS A 228 -25.75 -2.13 -16.18
C LYS A 228 -24.66 -2.36 -15.15
N VAL A 229 -23.74 -1.41 -15.01
CA VAL A 229 -22.57 -1.48 -14.11
C VAL A 229 -22.40 -0.17 -13.34
N ASP A 230 -22.02 -0.24 -12.07
CA ASP A 230 -21.48 0.91 -11.33
C ASP A 230 -20.00 1.10 -11.72
N VAL A 231 -19.77 1.82 -12.83
CA VAL A 231 -18.44 2.05 -13.39
C VAL A 231 -17.95 3.45 -13.07
N PHE A 232 -16.69 3.58 -12.59
CA PHE A 232 -16.07 4.85 -12.24
C PHE A 232 -14.54 4.80 -12.47
N ASP A 233 -13.94 5.98 -12.64
CA ASP A 233 -12.49 6.14 -12.80
C ASP A 233 -11.75 6.15 -11.47
N PHE A 234 -12.25 6.95 -10.52
CA PHE A 234 -11.69 7.15 -9.18
C PHE A 234 -12.80 7.42 -8.16
N SER A 235 -12.63 6.96 -6.93
CA SER A 235 -13.51 7.30 -5.81
C SER A 235 -12.70 7.52 -4.53
N LYS A 236 -13.12 8.52 -3.73
CA LYS A 236 -12.65 8.68 -2.34
C LYS A 236 -13.37 7.74 -1.38
N GLN A 237 -14.49 7.17 -1.80
CA GLN A 237 -15.34 6.29 -0.99
C GLN A 237 -15.07 4.80 -1.26
N ILE A 238 -13.81 4.44 -1.50
CA ILE A 238 -13.43 3.04 -1.76
C ILE A 238 -13.85 2.10 -0.62
N PRO A 239 -13.70 2.43 0.69
CA PRO A 239 -14.17 1.56 1.77
C PRO A 239 -15.67 1.24 1.66
N LEU A 240 -16.50 2.24 1.35
CA LEU A 240 -17.93 2.06 1.12
C LEU A 240 -18.23 1.22 -0.13
N LYS A 241 -17.50 1.44 -1.23
CA LYS A 241 -17.65 0.62 -2.45
C LYS A 241 -17.26 -0.86 -2.19
N MET A 242 -16.21 -1.09 -1.41
CA MET A 242 -15.83 -2.45 -0.99
C MET A 242 -16.93 -3.11 -0.13
N SER A 243 -17.57 -2.36 0.78
CA SER A 243 -18.62 -2.90 1.64
C SER A 243 -19.88 -3.35 0.89
N THR A 244 -20.16 -2.76 -0.28
CA THR A 244 -21.30 -3.15 -1.13
C THR A 244 -21.00 -4.35 -2.04
N ALA A 245 -19.73 -4.77 -2.15
CA ALA A 245 -19.32 -5.96 -2.89
C ALA A 245 -19.31 -7.21 -2.01
N ASP A 246 -19.50 -8.38 -2.63
CA ASP A 246 -19.38 -9.68 -1.96
C ASP A 246 -18.11 -10.40 -2.35
N PHE A 247 -17.54 -10.06 -3.49
CA PHE A 247 -16.30 -10.61 -4.01
C PHE A 247 -15.54 -9.54 -4.79
N ALA A 248 -14.21 -9.58 -4.74
CA ALA A 248 -13.39 -8.62 -5.47
C ALA A 248 -12.42 -9.29 -6.45
N VAL A 249 -12.09 -8.58 -7.52
CA VAL A 249 -10.94 -8.85 -8.38
C VAL A 249 -10.01 -7.64 -8.30
N SER A 250 -8.74 -7.86 -7.95
CA SER A 250 -7.82 -6.74 -7.69
C SER A 250 -6.35 -7.07 -7.98
N ARG A 251 -5.53 -6.03 -8.10
CA ARG A 251 -4.08 -6.15 -7.97
C ARG A 251 -3.71 -6.47 -6.53
N ALA A 252 -2.53 -7.09 -6.32
CA ALA A 252 -2.04 -7.46 -4.99
C ALA A 252 -0.95 -6.50 -4.45
N GLY A 253 -1.13 -5.21 -4.66
CA GLY A 253 -0.33 -4.21 -3.96
C GLY A 253 -0.62 -4.28 -2.45
N ALA A 254 0.42 -4.19 -1.60
CA ALA A 254 0.28 -4.46 -0.17
C ALA A 254 -0.86 -3.67 0.50
N SER A 255 -0.96 -2.35 0.27
CA SER A 255 -2.04 -1.56 0.87
C SER A 255 -3.42 -2.05 0.46
N THR A 256 -3.65 -2.26 -0.85
CA THR A 256 -4.96 -2.72 -1.33
C THR A 256 -5.30 -4.12 -0.82
N LEU A 257 -4.30 -5.02 -0.77
CA LEU A 257 -4.47 -6.37 -0.24
C LEU A 257 -4.97 -6.32 1.21
N TRP A 258 -4.29 -5.55 2.08
CA TRP A 258 -4.67 -5.44 3.49
C TRP A 258 -5.95 -4.62 3.71
N GLU A 259 -6.26 -3.65 2.84
CA GLU A 259 -7.55 -2.95 2.82
C GLU A 259 -8.72 -3.91 2.53
N LEU A 260 -8.53 -4.83 1.58
CA LEU A 260 -9.51 -5.88 1.27
C LEU A 260 -9.67 -6.86 2.44
N CYS A 261 -8.57 -7.26 3.10
CA CYS A 261 -8.63 -8.07 4.31
C CYS A 261 -9.40 -7.35 5.44
N ALA A 262 -9.06 -6.09 5.72
CA ALA A 262 -9.71 -5.28 6.74
C ALA A 262 -11.20 -5.07 6.49
N ASN A 263 -11.62 -5.03 5.22
CA ASN A 263 -13.03 -4.99 4.83
C ASN A 263 -13.68 -6.39 4.82
N SER A 264 -12.93 -7.46 5.13
CA SER A 264 -13.41 -8.86 5.10
C SER A 264 -13.91 -9.32 3.72
N LEU A 265 -13.36 -8.76 2.62
CA LEU A 265 -13.82 -8.98 1.26
C LEU A 265 -13.00 -10.09 0.56
N PRO A 266 -13.59 -11.28 0.32
CA PRO A 266 -12.94 -12.35 -0.44
C PRO A 266 -12.50 -11.87 -1.81
N THR A 267 -11.25 -12.16 -2.19
CA THR A 267 -10.65 -11.52 -3.35
C THR A 267 -9.92 -12.52 -4.25
N PHE A 268 -10.10 -12.34 -5.55
CA PHE A 268 -9.32 -12.94 -6.61
C PHE A 268 -8.21 -11.97 -7.03
N PHE A 269 -6.97 -12.26 -6.67
CA PHE A 269 -5.84 -11.41 -7.00
C PHE A 269 -5.24 -11.74 -8.37
N ILE A 270 -5.01 -10.70 -9.16
CA ILE A 270 -4.27 -10.71 -10.42
C ILE A 270 -3.05 -9.81 -10.25
N PRO A 271 -1.90 -10.34 -9.80
CA PRO A 271 -0.70 -9.55 -9.57
C PRO A 271 -0.20 -8.84 -10.82
N TYR A 272 0.35 -7.64 -10.67
CA TYR A 272 0.99 -6.94 -11.79
C TYR A 272 2.31 -7.62 -12.14
N LYS A 273 2.41 -8.15 -13.36
CA LYS A 273 3.54 -8.97 -13.82
C LYS A 273 4.90 -8.26 -13.86
N TYR A 274 4.89 -6.93 -13.95
CA TYR A 274 6.12 -6.11 -13.95
C TYR A 274 6.43 -5.51 -12.58
N ALA A 275 5.79 -5.97 -11.51
CA ALA A 275 6.08 -5.52 -10.17
C ALA A 275 7.54 -5.86 -9.79
N ALA A 276 8.26 -4.90 -9.20
CA ALA A 276 9.65 -5.09 -8.82
C ALA A 276 9.82 -6.32 -7.91
N SER A 277 10.74 -7.22 -8.24
CA SER A 277 10.96 -8.49 -7.52
C SER A 277 9.69 -9.34 -7.39
N ASP A 278 8.73 -9.16 -8.30
CA ASP A 278 7.44 -9.90 -8.31
C ASP A 278 6.66 -9.79 -6.98
N HIS A 279 6.85 -8.67 -6.26
CA HIS A 279 6.35 -8.52 -4.89
C HIS A 279 4.83 -8.68 -4.78
N GLN A 280 4.05 -8.28 -5.81
CA GLN A 280 2.59 -8.44 -5.76
C GLN A 280 2.16 -9.91 -5.74
N TYR A 281 2.82 -10.76 -6.53
CA TYR A 281 2.55 -12.19 -6.50
C TYR A 281 2.84 -12.77 -5.12
N TYR A 282 4.00 -12.46 -4.55
CA TYR A 282 4.38 -12.96 -3.23
C TYR A 282 3.51 -12.39 -2.10
N ASN A 283 3.03 -11.16 -2.20
CA ASN A 283 2.05 -10.61 -1.25
C ASN A 283 0.77 -11.47 -1.23
N ALA A 284 0.17 -11.72 -2.41
CA ALA A 284 -1.04 -12.54 -2.51
C ALA A 284 -0.79 -14.01 -2.15
N LYS A 285 0.40 -14.53 -2.48
CA LYS A 285 0.75 -15.93 -2.19
C LYS A 285 0.66 -16.25 -0.69
N VAL A 286 1.06 -15.33 0.18
CA VAL A 286 0.95 -15.52 1.63
C VAL A 286 -0.50 -15.75 2.07
N LEU A 287 -1.46 -15.03 1.50
CA LEU A 287 -2.89 -15.24 1.77
C LEU A 287 -3.40 -16.51 1.07
N LYS A 288 -2.93 -16.79 -0.15
CA LYS A 288 -3.32 -18.00 -0.90
C LYS A 288 -2.90 -19.28 -0.16
N ASP A 289 -1.68 -19.30 0.40
CA ASP A 289 -1.17 -20.44 1.14
C ASP A 289 -1.97 -20.70 2.44
N LYS A 290 -2.65 -19.67 2.96
CA LYS A 290 -3.59 -19.77 4.10
C LYS A 290 -5.04 -20.05 3.67
N GLY A 291 -5.34 -20.17 2.37
CA GLY A 291 -6.70 -20.34 1.85
C GLY A 291 -7.58 -19.08 1.89
N LEU A 292 -7.00 -17.89 2.07
CA LEU A 292 -7.72 -16.63 2.31
C LEU A 292 -7.96 -15.81 1.02
N CYS A 293 -7.47 -16.26 -0.12
CA CYS A 293 -7.72 -15.60 -1.41
C CYS A 293 -7.58 -16.57 -2.58
N PHE A 294 -8.00 -16.11 -3.75
CA PHE A 294 -7.74 -16.74 -5.04
C PHE A 294 -6.64 -15.97 -5.75
N LEU A 295 -5.79 -16.67 -6.53
CA LEU A 295 -4.60 -16.09 -7.14
C LEU A 295 -4.34 -16.71 -8.49
N LYS A 296 -4.22 -15.88 -9.52
CA LYS A 296 -3.76 -16.25 -10.87
C LYS A 296 -2.89 -15.14 -11.44
N ARG A 297 -1.85 -15.52 -12.20
CA ARG A 297 -1.05 -14.55 -12.96
C ARG A 297 -1.83 -14.05 -14.18
N GLU A 298 -1.43 -12.91 -14.74
CA GLU A 298 -2.11 -12.31 -15.91
C GLU A 298 -2.18 -13.27 -17.13
N ASP A 299 -1.11 -14.02 -17.35
CA ASP A 299 -0.97 -14.99 -18.44
C ASP A 299 -1.63 -16.36 -18.16
N GLU A 300 -2.03 -16.59 -16.93
CA GLU A 300 -2.73 -17.79 -16.47
C GLU A 300 -4.22 -17.53 -16.18
N LEU A 301 -4.75 -16.35 -16.59
CA LEU A 301 -6.14 -15.98 -16.31
C LEU A 301 -7.11 -16.93 -16.98
N ASP A 302 -7.93 -17.56 -16.17
CA ASP A 302 -8.92 -18.53 -16.56
C ASP A 302 -10.30 -18.15 -16.01
N GLU A 303 -11.29 -18.07 -16.90
CA GLU A 303 -12.68 -17.77 -16.53
C GLU A 303 -13.29 -18.88 -15.68
N GLU A 304 -13.00 -20.15 -15.99
CA GLU A 304 -13.55 -21.30 -15.28
C GLU A 304 -13.14 -21.24 -13.81
N TYR A 305 -11.85 -21.06 -13.53
CA TYR A 305 -11.34 -20.90 -12.18
C TYR A 305 -11.92 -19.67 -11.45
N PHE A 306 -12.16 -18.56 -12.17
CA PHE A 306 -12.83 -17.41 -11.56
C PHE A 306 -14.28 -17.73 -11.17
N PHE A 307 -15.03 -18.43 -12.04
CA PHE A 307 -16.41 -18.83 -11.71
C PHE A 307 -16.47 -19.91 -10.63
N GLU A 308 -15.50 -20.79 -10.52
CA GLU A 308 -15.34 -21.69 -9.38
C GLU A 308 -15.10 -20.87 -8.07
N ALA A 309 -14.24 -19.87 -8.14
CA ALA A 309 -13.92 -19.02 -6.99
C ALA A 309 -15.15 -18.28 -6.44
N ILE A 310 -15.99 -17.69 -7.30
CA ILE A 310 -17.20 -16.97 -6.85
C ILE A 310 -18.32 -17.91 -6.37
N ASN A 311 -18.29 -19.19 -6.71
CA ASN A 311 -19.22 -20.22 -6.26
C ASN A 311 -18.70 -21.02 -5.05
N SER A 312 -17.50 -20.74 -4.58
CA SER A 312 -16.90 -21.40 -3.42
C SER A 312 -17.50 -20.89 -2.09
N ASP A 313 -17.10 -21.53 -0.98
CA ASP A 313 -17.50 -21.07 0.37
C ASP A 313 -16.75 -19.78 0.75
N ILE A 314 -17.25 -18.65 0.27
CA ILE A 314 -16.72 -17.32 0.59
C ILE A 314 -16.99 -16.88 2.02
N HIS A 315 -17.98 -17.51 2.69
CA HIS A 315 -18.34 -17.18 4.08
C HIS A 315 -17.18 -17.46 5.02
N LYS A 316 -16.59 -18.65 4.93
CA LYS A 316 -15.42 -19.03 5.72
C LYS A 316 -14.25 -18.09 5.47
N ILE A 317 -13.95 -17.81 4.20
CA ILE A 317 -12.88 -16.87 3.84
C ILE A 317 -13.14 -15.49 4.45
N SER A 318 -14.36 -14.98 4.35
CA SER A 318 -14.74 -13.67 4.88
C SER A 318 -14.54 -13.56 6.40
N ILE A 319 -14.93 -14.58 7.17
CA ILE A 319 -14.72 -14.63 8.62
C ILE A 319 -13.22 -14.65 8.96
N GLU A 320 -12.44 -15.46 8.26
CA GLU A 320 -11.00 -15.58 8.54
C GLU A 320 -10.22 -14.31 8.15
N LEU A 321 -10.65 -13.59 7.12
CA LEU A 321 -10.04 -12.31 6.72
C LEU A 321 -10.15 -11.25 7.82
N ILE A 322 -11.29 -11.13 8.49
CA ILE A 322 -11.50 -10.13 9.56
C ILE A 322 -10.57 -10.36 10.75
N SER A 323 -10.26 -11.63 11.04
CA SER A 323 -9.33 -12.01 12.11
C SER A 323 -7.86 -11.97 11.71
N SER A 324 -7.57 -11.79 10.42
CA SER A 324 -6.21 -11.80 9.88
C SER A 324 -5.44 -10.48 10.05
N ILE A 325 -6.10 -9.42 10.51
CA ILE A 325 -5.52 -8.08 10.64
C ILE A 325 -6.11 -7.32 11.84
N ASN A 326 -5.25 -6.62 12.57
CA ASN A 326 -5.62 -5.86 13.77
C ASN A 326 -5.82 -4.37 13.43
N PRO A 327 -6.96 -3.75 13.76
CA PRO A 327 -7.21 -2.33 13.51
C PRO A 327 -6.25 -1.40 14.28
N ASN A 328 -5.63 -1.88 15.36
CA ASN A 328 -4.71 -1.10 16.19
C ASN A 328 -3.24 -1.20 15.74
N ALA A 329 -2.95 -1.75 14.58
CA ALA A 329 -1.59 -1.99 14.09
C ALA A 329 -0.69 -0.74 14.21
N ILE A 330 -1.15 0.41 13.71
CA ILE A 330 -0.37 1.65 13.74
C ILE A 330 -0.10 2.13 15.17
N SER A 331 -1.07 2.03 16.06
CA SER A 331 -0.94 2.42 17.46
C SER A 331 0.06 1.53 18.19
N LEU A 332 0.07 0.22 17.94
CA LEU A 332 1.04 -0.73 18.50
C LEU A 332 2.46 -0.40 18.03
N ILE A 333 2.66 -0.17 16.72
CA ILE A 333 3.96 0.22 16.16
C ILE A 333 4.46 1.51 16.80
N VAL A 334 3.63 2.55 16.86
CA VAL A 334 4.00 3.85 17.43
C VAL A 334 4.31 3.71 18.92
N ASN A 335 3.59 2.87 19.68
CA ASN A 335 3.91 2.60 21.09
C ASN A 335 5.33 2.06 21.26
N ILE A 336 5.75 1.07 20.45
CA ILE A 336 7.10 0.52 20.49
C ILE A 336 8.14 1.60 20.17
N ILE A 337 7.91 2.39 19.12
CA ILE A 337 8.79 3.49 18.72
C ILE A 337 8.98 4.50 19.87
N LEU A 338 7.89 4.89 20.55
CA LEU A 338 7.92 5.89 21.61
C LEU A 338 8.54 5.35 22.92
N GLN A 339 8.38 4.07 23.22
CA GLN A 339 8.99 3.41 24.38
C GLN A 339 10.53 3.33 24.22
N ASN A 340 11.02 2.94 23.05
CA ASN A 340 12.45 2.85 22.78
C ASN A 340 13.16 4.20 22.82
N ASN A 341 12.45 5.30 22.59
CA ASN A 341 13.00 6.66 22.67
C ASN A 341 13.03 7.24 24.10
N LYS A 342 12.51 6.53 25.11
CA LYS A 342 12.59 6.92 26.52
C LYS A 342 13.79 6.33 27.24
N LYS A 343 14.38 5.30 26.65
CA LYS A 343 15.64 4.69 27.10
C LYS A 343 16.85 5.42 26.51
#